data_d0636a10d6041fb7baa87da662e26493
#
_entry.id   d0636a10d6041fb7baa87da662e26493
#
_cell.length_a   1.000
_cell.length_b   1.000
_cell.length_c   1.000
_cell.angle_alpha   90.00
_cell.angle_beta   90.00
_cell.angle_gamma   90.00
#
_symmetry.space_group_name_H-M   'P 1'
#
loop_
_entity.id
_entity.type
_entity.pdbx_description
1 polymer ?
#
loop_
_entity_poly.entity_id
_entity_poly.type
_entity_poly.pdbx_seq_one_letter_code
_entity_poly.pdbx_strand_id
1 'polypeptide(L)'
;KQRVNAILFNVNREGRGAQLQLSRAKPEMLIALMKKEIPEISEEIIEIKAAARQPGVRAKIAVKTNDHRIDPVGACIGMRGTRIQAVQQELNGERIDVVVWSDDPAQYIASALEPADVSGIVIDEEERTADIIFATSDQLARAIGSQGQNVRLASELTGYKLNMMLEDEYHARQQNEAQQYLDLFVSRLDIEEDLAMALVEMGFTSLEEIAYVPAETFDEIELDAEVVELLQSRAKEVALADALQQQENIQDPSAELVAMEGMTQEIAYALAARGVITIDDLADQATDDIADIESLGTEKAGQLIMKARESWFN
;
A
#
# COMPACT_ATOMS: atom_id res chain seq x y z
N LYS A 1 14.51 -26.43 35.00
CA LYS A 1 14.22 -25.01 34.67
C LYS A 1 15.00 -24.67 33.42
N GLN A 2 14.31 -24.30 32.35
CA GLN A 2 14.93 -23.88 31.08
C GLN A 2 15.10 -22.36 31.10
N ARG A 3 16.25 -21.85 30.63
CA ARG A 3 16.48 -20.43 30.38
C ARG A 3 16.07 -20.12 28.94
N VAL A 4 15.41 -18.99 28.73
CA VAL A 4 15.00 -18.49 27.41
C VAL A 4 15.43 -17.07 27.22
N ASN A 5 15.80 -16.69 26.00
CA ASN A 5 16.04 -15.28 25.64
C ASN A 5 14.70 -14.63 25.29
N ALA A 6 14.51 -13.41 25.73
CA ALA A 6 13.35 -12.59 25.40
C ALA A 6 13.76 -11.12 25.35
N ILE A 7 13.09 -10.32 24.55
CA ILE A 7 13.28 -8.87 24.52
C ILE A 7 12.37 -8.20 25.56
N LEU A 8 12.85 -7.13 26.16
CA LEU A 8 11.99 -6.23 26.93
C LEU A 8 11.21 -5.34 25.95
N PHE A 9 9.92 -5.62 25.82
CA PHE A 9 9.05 -4.97 24.83
C PHE A 9 8.45 -3.67 25.35
N ASN A 10 8.01 -3.67 26.62
CA ASN A 10 7.37 -2.51 27.20
C ASN A 10 7.62 -2.47 28.73
N VAL A 11 7.71 -1.23 29.28
CA VAL A 11 7.82 -0.96 30.71
C VAL A 11 6.64 -0.08 31.12
N ASN A 12 5.65 -0.67 31.78
CA ASN A 12 4.51 0.07 32.30
C ASN A 12 4.79 0.53 33.74
N ARG A 13 4.99 1.83 33.94
CA ARG A 13 5.32 2.43 35.24
C ARG A 13 4.10 2.76 36.10
N GLU A 14 2.92 2.88 35.48
CA GLU A 14 1.71 3.42 36.13
C GLU A 14 0.58 2.38 36.32
N GLY A 15 0.75 1.15 35.79
CA GLY A 15 -0.30 0.12 35.77
C GLY A 15 -0.33 -0.78 37.00
N ARG A 16 -1.51 -1.17 37.42
CA ARG A 16 -1.71 -2.34 38.31
C ARG A 16 -1.52 -3.61 37.48
N GLY A 17 -0.37 -4.29 37.61
CA GLY A 17 -0.10 -5.53 36.88
C GLY A 17 1.38 -5.72 36.60
N ALA A 18 1.70 -6.50 35.54
CA ALA A 18 3.08 -6.76 35.15
C ALA A 18 3.74 -5.48 34.62
N GLN A 19 4.72 -4.96 35.35
CA GLN A 19 5.44 -3.74 34.96
C GLN A 19 6.37 -3.97 33.78
N LEU A 20 6.94 -5.17 33.67
CA LEU A 20 7.85 -5.55 32.56
C LEU A 20 7.13 -6.52 31.64
N GLN A 21 7.02 -6.14 30.36
CA GLN A 21 6.46 -6.99 29.32
C GLN A 21 7.59 -7.53 28.44
N LEU A 22 7.74 -8.85 28.44
CA LEU A 22 8.74 -9.55 27.63
C LEU A 22 8.08 -10.17 26.41
N SER A 23 8.77 -10.16 25.26
CA SER A 23 8.27 -10.76 24.02
C SER A 23 9.32 -11.63 23.37
N ARG A 24 8.87 -12.75 22.79
CA ARG A 24 9.62 -13.59 21.84
C ARG A 24 9.00 -13.56 20.44
N ALA A 25 7.81 -12.95 20.31
CA ALA A 25 7.05 -12.93 19.07
C ALA A 25 7.35 -11.71 18.17
N LYS A 26 7.82 -10.61 18.74
CA LYS A 26 8.09 -9.38 18.00
C LYS A 26 9.28 -9.51 17.05
N PRO A 27 9.30 -8.77 15.91
CA PRO A 27 10.44 -8.76 14.96
C PRO A 27 11.77 -8.37 15.62
N GLU A 28 11.76 -7.50 16.64
CA GLU A 28 12.93 -7.07 17.37
C GLU A 28 13.66 -8.23 18.08
N MET A 29 12.93 -9.31 18.40
CA MET A 29 13.55 -10.54 18.92
C MET A 29 14.48 -11.18 17.88
N LEU A 30 14.05 -11.25 16.64
CA LEU A 30 14.86 -11.76 15.52
C LEU A 30 16.09 -10.85 15.33
N ILE A 31 15.88 -9.53 15.28
CA ILE A 31 16.97 -8.54 15.12
C ILE A 31 18.01 -8.69 16.23
N ALA A 32 17.59 -8.85 17.48
CA ALA A 32 18.49 -9.03 18.61
C ALA A 32 19.29 -10.33 18.53
N LEU A 33 18.69 -11.42 18.06
CA LEU A 33 19.37 -12.68 17.84
C LEU A 33 20.37 -12.61 16.68
N MET A 34 20.00 -11.97 15.57
CA MET A 34 20.90 -11.75 14.44
C MET A 34 22.13 -10.93 14.86
N LYS A 35 21.94 -9.86 15.62
CA LYS A 35 23.05 -9.06 16.19
C LYS A 35 23.97 -9.88 17.08
N LYS A 36 23.42 -10.82 17.84
CA LYS A 36 24.20 -11.67 18.74
C LYS A 36 25.04 -12.71 18.00
N GLU A 37 24.50 -13.30 16.92
CA GLU A 37 25.14 -14.41 16.21
C GLU A 37 26.03 -13.98 15.04
N ILE A 38 25.85 -12.75 14.53
CA ILE A 38 26.54 -12.23 13.33
C ILE A 38 27.41 -11.04 13.72
N PRO A 39 28.73 -11.21 13.79
CA PRO A 39 29.65 -10.15 14.17
C PRO A 39 29.55 -8.91 13.27
N GLU A 40 29.40 -9.10 11.96
CA GLU A 40 29.30 -8.01 10.97
C GLU A 40 28.08 -7.11 11.21
N ILE A 41 27.00 -7.63 11.82
CA ILE A 41 25.85 -6.81 12.24
C ILE A 41 26.16 -6.08 13.55
N SER A 42 26.86 -6.74 14.50
CA SER A 42 27.27 -6.12 15.76
C SER A 42 28.28 -4.99 15.56
N GLU A 43 29.13 -5.10 14.56
CA GLU A 43 30.16 -4.13 14.16
C GLU A 43 29.62 -3.05 13.20
N GLU A 44 28.31 -3.07 12.91
CA GLU A 44 27.62 -2.12 12.01
C GLU A 44 28.15 -2.11 10.57
N ILE A 45 28.82 -3.19 10.14
CA ILE A 45 29.24 -3.40 8.76
C ILE A 45 28.04 -3.79 7.89
N ILE A 46 27.14 -4.59 8.47
CA ILE A 46 25.84 -4.96 7.90
C ILE A 46 24.76 -4.32 8.74
N GLU A 47 23.89 -3.57 8.08
CA GLU A 47 22.74 -2.92 8.69
C GLU A 47 21.47 -3.75 8.45
N ILE A 48 20.65 -3.95 9.49
CA ILE A 48 19.30 -4.49 9.35
C ILE A 48 18.35 -3.33 9.09
N LYS A 49 17.70 -3.32 7.93
CA LYS A 49 16.77 -2.27 7.51
C LYS A 49 15.34 -2.54 7.94
N ALA A 50 14.90 -3.79 7.83
CA ALA A 50 13.54 -4.20 8.18
C ALA A 50 13.50 -5.67 8.59
N ALA A 51 12.45 -6.06 9.32
CA ALA A 51 12.16 -7.45 9.64
C ALA A 51 10.65 -7.66 9.71
N ALA A 52 10.16 -8.67 8.99
CA ALA A 52 8.77 -9.13 9.03
C ALA A 52 8.74 -10.57 9.56
N ARG A 53 7.76 -10.90 10.40
CA ARG A 53 7.81 -12.17 11.13
C ARG A 53 6.45 -12.77 11.43
N GLN A 54 6.29 -14.03 11.07
CA GLN A 54 5.23 -14.89 11.60
C GLN A 54 5.85 -15.85 12.63
N PRO A 55 5.69 -15.57 13.93
CA PRO A 55 6.38 -16.29 14.99
C PRO A 55 6.16 -17.81 14.92
N GLY A 56 7.24 -18.58 15.04
CA GLY A 56 7.22 -20.03 15.01
C GLY A 56 7.07 -20.66 13.62
N VAL A 57 6.95 -19.85 12.56
CA VAL A 57 6.75 -20.35 11.19
C VAL A 57 7.84 -19.83 10.25
N ARG A 58 7.83 -18.55 9.93
CA ARG A 58 8.76 -17.95 8.97
C ARG A 58 8.97 -16.46 9.25
N ALA A 59 10.15 -15.97 8.92
CA ALA A 59 10.49 -14.55 8.97
C ALA A 59 11.28 -14.16 7.73
N LYS A 60 11.22 -12.88 7.40
CA LYS A 60 12.11 -12.22 6.43
C LYS A 60 12.85 -11.08 7.12
N ILE A 61 14.13 -10.93 6.79
CA ILE A 61 14.96 -9.86 7.33
C ILE A 61 15.73 -9.19 6.20
N ALA A 62 15.61 -7.88 6.08
CA ALA A 62 16.28 -7.10 5.06
C ALA A 62 17.60 -6.54 5.59
N VAL A 63 18.66 -6.78 4.86
CA VAL A 63 20.04 -6.38 5.22
C VAL A 63 20.68 -5.57 4.12
N LYS A 64 21.48 -4.56 4.49
CA LYS A 64 22.26 -3.72 3.60
C LYS A 64 23.69 -3.65 4.10
N THR A 65 24.65 -3.57 3.20
CA THR A 65 26.03 -3.18 3.51
C THR A 65 26.48 -2.07 2.56
N ASN A 66 27.31 -1.17 3.05
CA ASN A 66 27.96 -0.14 2.24
C ASN A 66 29.34 -0.58 1.73
N ASP A 67 29.83 -1.75 2.17
CA ASP A 67 31.10 -2.32 1.68
C ASP A 67 30.81 -3.35 0.58
N HIS A 68 31.05 -2.97 -0.67
CA HIS A 68 30.84 -3.81 -1.86
C HIS A 68 31.67 -5.10 -1.89
N ARG A 69 32.64 -5.26 -0.99
CA ARG A 69 33.47 -6.50 -0.86
C ARG A 69 32.77 -7.55 -0.01
N ILE A 70 31.70 -7.19 0.70
CA ILE A 70 30.97 -8.08 1.60
C ILE A 70 29.65 -8.46 0.99
N ASP A 71 29.40 -9.76 0.89
CA ASP A 71 28.06 -10.29 0.61
C ASP A 71 27.25 -10.31 1.91
N PRO A 72 26.24 -9.43 2.08
CA PRO A 72 25.51 -9.34 3.33
C PRO A 72 24.66 -10.58 3.60
N VAL A 73 24.16 -11.25 2.56
CA VAL A 73 23.35 -12.47 2.69
C VAL A 73 24.24 -13.62 3.11
N GLY A 74 25.36 -13.82 2.40
CA GLY A 74 26.32 -14.88 2.71
C GLY A 74 26.90 -14.74 4.13
N ALA A 75 27.21 -13.53 4.57
CA ALA A 75 27.69 -13.25 5.94
C ALA A 75 26.64 -13.62 7.00
N CYS A 76 25.36 -13.29 6.76
CA CYS A 76 24.27 -13.65 7.66
C CYS A 76 24.00 -15.15 7.72
N ILE A 77 24.09 -15.85 6.58
CA ILE A 77 23.89 -17.30 6.51
C ILE A 77 25.06 -18.02 7.18
N GLY A 78 26.28 -17.57 6.92
CA GLY A 78 27.50 -18.18 7.42
C GLY A 78 27.88 -19.49 6.70
N MET A 79 29.05 -20.02 7.01
CA MET A 79 29.54 -21.26 6.39
C MET A 79 28.54 -22.41 6.60
N ARG A 80 28.05 -23.01 5.51
CA ARG A 80 27.05 -24.11 5.55
C ARG A 80 25.78 -23.77 6.35
N GLY A 81 25.45 -22.49 6.47
CA GLY A 81 24.25 -22.02 7.18
C GLY A 81 24.35 -22.04 8.71
N THR A 82 25.55 -22.16 9.29
CA THR A 82 25.70 -22.34 10.74
C THR A 82 25.17 -21.19 11.56
N ARG A 83 25.35 -19.94 11.09
CA ARG A 83 24.90 -18.75 11.83
C ARG A 83 23.38 -18.63 11.81
N ILE A 84 22.77 -18.73 10.62
CA ILE A 84 21.32 -18.63 10.51
C ILE A 84 20.60 -19.77 11.22
N GLN A 85 21.18 -20.99 11.19
CA GLN A 85 20.65 -22.16 11.91
C GLN A 85 20.66 -21.96 13.42
N ALA A 86 21.68 -21.30 13.99
CA ALA A 86 21.73 -20.99 15.42
C ALA A 86 20.55 -20.09 15.83
N VAL A 87 20.24 -19.06 15.01
CA VAL A 87 19.10 -18.17 15.23
C VAL A 87 17.79 -18.94 15.09
N GLN A 88 17.65 -19.76 14.04
CA GLN A 88 16.46 -20.59 13.82
C GLN A 88 16.19 -21.56 14.99
N GLN A 89 17.23 -22.19 15.53
CA GLN A 89 17.11 -23.09 16.69
C GLN A 89 16.62 -22.36 17.94
N GLU A 90 17.13 -21.15 18.20
CA GLU A 90 16.66 -20.33 19.32
C GLU A 90 15.19 -19.93 19.14
N LEU A 91 14.71 -19.79 17.89
CA LEU A 91 13.32 -19.48 17.54
C LEU A 91 12.46 -20.73 17.27
N ASN A 92 12.84 -21.89 17.82
CA ASN A 92 12.12 -23.17 17.71
C ASN A 92 11.93 -23.68 16.26
N GLY A 93 12.91 -23.45 15.40
CA GLY A 93 12.89 -23.92 14.02
C GLY A 93 12.20 -22.97 13.03
N GLU A 94 11.94 -21.73 13.41
CA GLU A 94 11.40 -20.70 12.52
C GLU A 94 12.32 -20.49 11.31
N ARG A 95 11.77 -20.55 10.11
CA ARG A 95 12.54 -20.33 8.87
C ARG A 95 12.83 -18.86 8.70
N ILE A 96 14.07 -18.51 8.36
CA ILE A 96 14.50 -17.13 8.20
C ILE A 96 15.04 -16.95 6.80
N ASP A 97 14.42 -16.06 6.02
CA ASP A 97 14.89 -15.62 4.72
C ASP A 97 15.64 -14.29 4.89
N VAL A 98 16.86 -14.24 4.40
CA VAL A 98 17.68 -13.03 4.39
C VAL A 98 17.55 -12.37 3.01
N VAL A 99 17.11 -11.13 2.98
CA VAL A 99 16.79 -10.36 1.78
C VAL A 99 17.77 -9.21 1.65
N VAL A 100 18.27 -8.95 0.44
CA VAL A 100 19.07 -7.76 0.16
C VAL A 100 18.13 -6.56 0.10
N TRP A 101 18.42 -5.56 0.92
CA TRP A 101 17.70 -4.29 0.86
C TRP A 101 18.24 -3.41 -0.29
N SER A 102 17.36 -2.74 -1.01
CA SER A 102 17.71 -1.78 -2.06
C SER A 102 16.98 -0.46 -1.84
N ASP A 103 17.61 0.65 -2.26
CA ASP A 103 16.96 1.97 -2.32
C ASP A 103 15.92 2.03 -3.46
N ASP A 104 16.08 1.18 -4.48
CA ASP A 104 15.10 0.98 -5.55
C ASP A 104 13.98 0.04 -5.06
N PRO A 105 12.74 0.53 -4.95
CA PRO A 105 11.61 -0.27 -4.46
C PRO A 105 11.36 -1.52 -5.31
N ALA A 106 11.53 -1.45 -6.65
CA ALA A 106 11.30 -2.59 -7.53
C ALA A 106 12.28 -3.72 -7.24
N GLN A 107 13.57 -3.40 -7.12
CA GLN A 107 14.60 -4.38 -6.77
C GLN A 107 14.40 -4.96 -5.38
N TYR A 108 13.98 -4.11 -4.42
CA TYR A 108 13.72 -4.56 -3.06
C TYR A 108 12.53 -5.51 -2.98
N ILE A 109 11.42 -5.21 -3.67
CA ILE A 109 10.25 -6.08 -3.76
C ILE A 109 10.61 -7.40 -4.44
N ALA A 110 11.33 -7.37 -5.57
CA ALA A 110 11.78 -8.58 -6.26
C ALA A 110 12.59 -9.48 -5.33
N SER A 111 13.58 -8.92 -4.61
CA SER A 111 14.39 -9.66 -3.63
C SER A 111 13.56 -10.22 -2.47
N ALA A 112 12.54 -9.47 -2.03
CA ALA A 112 11.66 -9.91 -0.95
C ALA A 112 10.75 -11.08 -1.37
N LEU A 113 10.48 -11.25 -2.67
CA LEU A 113 9.64 -12.33 -3.22
C LEU A 113 10.40 -13.60 -3.55
N GLU A 114 11.75 -13.58 -3.48
CA GLU A 114 12.54 -14.82 -3.69
C GLU A 114 11.97 -16.01 -2.89
N PRO A 115 11.98 -17.22 -3.48
CA PRO A 115 12.68 -17.66 -4.69
C PRO A 115 11.81 -17.60 -5.97
N ALA A 116 10.79 -16.76 -6.03
CA ALA A 116 9.99 -16.56 -7.24
C ALA A 116 10.72 -15.59 -8.20
N ASP A 117 10.61 -15.89 -9.49
CA ASP A 117 11.16 -15.07 -10.55
C ASP A 117 10.06 -14.13 -11.06
N VAL A 118 10.30 -12.83 -10.98
CA VAL A 118 9.36 -11.76 -11.30
C VAL A 118 9.65 -11.23 -12.70
N SER A 119 8.64 -11.18 -13.58
CA SER A 119 8.80 -10.66 -14.96
C SER A 119 8.72 -9.14 -15.04
N GLY A 120 7.88 -8.52 -14.20
CA GLY A 120 7.70 -7.08 -14.17
C GLY A 120 7.12 -6.60 -12.84
N ILE A 121 7.42 -5.34 -12.52
CA ILE A 121 6.89 -4.66 -11.33
C ILE A 121 6.47 -3.25 -11.74
N VAL A 122 5.23 -2.90 -11.47
CA VAL A 122 4.69 -1.55 -11.62
C VAL A 122 4.37 -1.01 -10.23
N ILE A 123 4.95 0.13 -9.89
CA ILE A 123 4.87 0.70 -8.53
C ILE A 123 4.09 1.99 -8.57
N ASP A 124 3.14 2.10 -7.65
CA ASP A 124 2.52 3.34 -7.25
C ASP A 124 3.08 3.75 -5.88
N GLU A 125 3.91 4.80 -5.88
CA GLU A 125 4.56 5.29 -4.66
C GLU A 125 3.59 6.07 -3.76
N GLU A 126 2.58 6.71 -4.32
CA GLU A 126 1.60 7.52 -3.59
C GLU A 126 0.69 6.61 -2.75
N GLU A 127 0.12 5.58 -3.40
CA GLU A 127 -0.75 4.60 -2.76
C GLU A 127 0.02 3.48 -2.04
N ARG A 128 1.35 3.45 -2.20
CA ARG A 128 2.21 2.36 -1.72
C ARG A 128 1.73 0.99 -2.15
N THR A 129 1.32 0.88 -3.41
CA THR A 129 0.93 -0.39 -4.03
C THR A 129 1.93 -0.79 -5.11
N ALA A 130 2.03 -2.08 -5.38
CA ALA A 130 2.85 -2.60 -6.45
C ALA A 130 2.15 -3.78 -7.13
N ASP A 131 2.02 -3.70 -8.45
CA ASP A 131 1.53 -4.79 -9.29
C ASP A 131 2.73 -5.63 -9.73
N ILE A 132 2.72 -6.91 -9.36
CA ILE A 132 3.80 -7.86 -9.58
C ILE A 132 3.38 -8.86 -10.65
N ILE A 133 4.11 -8.88 -11.74
CA ILE A 133 3.78 -9.64 -12.93
C ILE A 133 4.65 -10.88 -13.04
N PHE A 134 4.03 -12.01 -13.33
CA PHE A 134 4.69 -13.31 -13.45
C PHE A 134 4.42 -13.94 -14.81
N ALA A 135 5.47 -14.52 -15.43
CA ALA A 135 5.33 -15.22 -16.70
C ALA A 135 4.57 -16.53 -16.58
N THR A 136 4.60 -17.19 -15.40
CA THR A 136 4.00 -18.50 -15.22
C THR A 136 3.27 -18.63 -13.89
N SER A 137 2.22 -19.46 -13.87
CA SER A 137 1.47 -19.77 -12.65
C SER A 137 2.32 -20.46 -11.57
N ASP A 138 3.40 -21.17 -11.94
CA ASP A 138 4.33 -21.75 -10.98
C ASP A 138 5.12 -20.69 -10.22
N GLN A 139 5.61 -19.64 -10.91
CA GLN A 139 6.29 -18.52 -10.27
C GLN A 139 5.33 -17.71 -9.39
N LEU A 140 4.13 -17.44 -9.87
CA LEU A 140 3.08 -16.82 -9.08
C LEU A 140 2.77 -17.61 -7.79
N ALA A 141 2.62 -18.92 -7.90
CA ALA A 141 2.36 -19.78 -6.74
C ALA A 141 3.53 -19.76 -5.73
N ARG A 142 4.79 -19.73 -6.22
CA ARG A 142 5.99 -19.60 -5.37
C ARG A 142 6.01 -18.25 -4.65
N ALA A 143 5.68 -17.16 -5.37
CA ALA A 143 5.62 -15.82 -4.80
C ALA A 143 4.56 -15.70 -3.70
N ILE A 144 3.38 -16.28 -3.91
CA ILE A 144 2.32 -16.33 -2.89
C ILE A 144 2.79 -17.19 -1.71
N GLY A 145 3.37 -18.34 -1.99
CA GLY A 145 3.81 -19.31 -0.99
C GLY A 145 2.64 -20.03 -0.30
N SER A 146 2.96 -20.96 0.60
CA SER A 146 1.94 -21.69 1.35
C SER A 146 1.09 -20.75 2.19
N GLN A 147 -0.23 -20.79 2.00
CA GLN A 147 -1.21 -19.95 2.72
C GLN A 147 -0.93 -18.42 2.61
N GLY A 148 -0.33 -17.97 1.52
CA GLY A 148 0.01 -16.57 1.32
C GLY A 148 1.14 -16.05 2.22
N GLN A 149 1.92 -16.92 2.85
CA GLN A 149 2.96 -16.51 3.81
C GLN A 149 4.08 -15.69 3.18
N ASN A 150 4.51 -16.07 1.96
CA ASN A 150 5.64 -15.39 1.34
C ASN A 150 5.27 -13.96 0.93
N VAL A 151 4.13 -13.78 0.26
CA VAL A 151 3.65 -12.45 -0.15
C VAL A 151 3.33 -11.57 1.06
N ARG A 152 2.70 -12.13 2.11
CA ARG A 152 2.40 -11.34 3.30
C ARG A 152 3.65 -10.83 4.01
N LEU A 153 4.65 -11.69 4.19
CA LEU A 153 5.92 -11.28 4.79
C LEU A 153 6.69 -10.32 3.90
N ALA A 154 6.63 -10.47 2.57
CA ALA A 154 7.23 -9.52 1.63
C ALA A 154 6.54 -8.15 1.71
N SER A 155 5.21 -8.12 1.76
CA SER A 155 4.43 -6.88 1.92
C SER A 155 4.74 -6.18 3.26
N GLU A 156 4.76 -6.92 4.38
CA GLU A 156 5.14 -6.38 5.70
C GLU A 156 6.59 -5.86 5.71
N LEU A 157 7.51 -6.55 5.01
CA LEU A 157 8.93 -6.19 4.97
C LEU A 157 9.18 -4.92 4.15
N THR A 158 8.52 -4.80 2.99
CA THR A 158 8.73 -3.71 2.03
C THR A 158 7.86 -2.49 2.31
N GLY A 159 6.74 -2.69 3.01
CA GLY A 159 5.75 -1.65 3.29
C GLY A 159 4.84 -1.32 2.09
N TYR A 160 4.84 -2.17 1.05
CA TYR A 160 3.97 -2.05 -0.11
C TYR A 160 2.86 -3.10 -0.08
N LYS A 161 1.68 -2.74 -0.54
CA LYS A 161 0.62 -3.69 -0.85
C LYS A 161 0.92 -4.34 -2.19
N LEU A 162 1.16 -5.66 -2.18
CA LEU A 162 1.59 -6.40 -3.36
C LEU A 162 0.38 -7.08 -4.03
N ASN A 163 0.05 -6.66 -5.25
CA ASN A 163 -0.94 -7.31 -6.09
C ASN A 163 -0.20 -8.24 -7.06
N MET A 164 -0.62 -9.48 -7.11
CA MET A 164 0.08 -10.51 -7.90
C MET A 164 -0.79 -10.98 -9.05
N MET A 165 -0.25 -10.98 -10.27
CA MET A 165 -0.98 -11.36 -11.48
C MET A 165 -0.08 -12.01 -12.51
N LEU A 166 -0.68 -12.72 -13.46
CA LEU A 166 0.01 -13.23 -14.64
C LEU A 166 0.13 -12.16 -15.73
N GLU A 167 1.08 -12.33 -16.63
CA GLU A 167 1.25 -11.43 -17.80
C GLU A 167 -0.03 -11.30 -18.61
N ASP A 168 -0.72 -12.42 -18.85
CA ASP A 168 -1.99 -12.41 -19.59
C ASP A 168 -3.07 -11.59 -18.87
N GLU A 169 -3.16 -11.71 -17.55
CA GLU A 169 -4.10 -10.94 -16.73
C GLU A 169 -3.76 -9.45 -16.73
N TYR A 170 -2.47 -9.12 -16.64
CA TYR A 170 -1.99 -7.74 -16.71
C TYR A 170 -2.32 -7.11 -18.07
N HIS A 171 -2.03 -7.80 -19.17
CA HIS A 171 -2.36 -7.32 -20.51
C HIS A 171 -3.86 -7.18 -20.74
N ALA A 172 -4.65 -8.14 -20.27
CA ALA A 172 -6.10 -8.06 -20.36
C ALA A 172 -6.66 -6.87 -19.55
N ARG A 173 -6.09 -6.60 -18.37
CA ARG A 173 -6.45 -5.43 -17.56
C ARG A 173 -6.11 -4.14 -18.28
N GLN A 174 -4.88 -4.01 -18.81
CA GLN A 174 -4.47 -2.84 -19.58
C GLN A 174 -5.36 -2.60 -20.80
N GLN A 175 -5.71 -3.67 -21.55
CA GLN A 175 -6.62 -3.56 -22.70
C GLN A 175 -8.02 -3.10 -22.27
N ASN A 176 -8.54 -3.62 -21.17
CA ASN A 176 -9.84 -3.20 -20.65
C ASN A 176 -9.81 -1.73 -20.17
N GLU A 177 -8.76 -1.32 -19.49
CA GLU A 177 -8.57 0.08 -19.05
C GLU A 177 -8.46 1.02 -20.25
N ALA A 178 -7.66 0.67 -21.26
CA ALA A 178 -7.56 1.43 -22.51
C ALA A 178 -8.91 1.53 -23.23
N GLN A 179 -9.68 0.43 -23.30
CA GLN A 179 -11.02 0.44 -23.89
C GLN A 179 -12.01 1.32 -23.11
N GLN A 180 -11.93 1.32 -21.79
CA GLN A 180 -12.76 2.20 -20.97
C GLN A 180 -12.44 3.69 -21.20
N TYR A 181 -11.15 4.05 -21.32
CA TYR A 181 -10.77 5.42 -21.66
C TYR A 181 -11.19 5.80 -23.07
N LEU A 182 -11.04 4.89 -24.03
CA LEU A 182 -11.53 5.09 -25.40
C LEU A 182 -13.03 5.36 -25.42
N ASP A 183 -13.83 4.49 -24.79
CA ASP A 183 -15.28 4.65 -24.69
C ASP A 183 -15.67 5.95 -23.97
N LEU A 184 -14.92 6.33 -22.93
CA LEU A 184 -15.09 7.58 -22.20
C LEU A 184 -14.87 8.79 -23.14
N PHE A 185 -13.75 8.82 -23.85
CA PHE A 185 -13.42 9.95 -24.73
C PHE A 185 -14.38 10.06 -25.92
N VAL A 186 -14.70 8.94 -26.58
CA VAL A 186 -15.69 8.92 -27.67
C VAL A 186 -17.05 9.43 -27.19
N SER A 187 -17.56 8.90 -26.08
CA SER A 187 -18.90 9.24 -25.59
C SER A 187 -19.01 10.64 -25.00
N ARG A 188 -17.97 11.12 -24.33
CA ARG A 188 -18.02 12.38 -23.59
C ARG A 188 -17.51 13.58 -24.39
N LEU A 189 -16.53 13.38 -25.26
CA LEU A 189 -15.98 14.44 -26.11
C LEU A 189 -16.62 14.49 -27.50
N ASP A 190 -17.46 13.50 -27.86
CA ASP A 190 -18.10 13.37 -29.18
C ASP A 190 -17.04 13.47 -30.31
N ILE A 191 -15.98 12.64 -30.18
CA ILE A 191 -14.87 12.54 -31.13
C ILE A 191 -14.89 11.17 -31.81
N GLU A 192 -14.20 11.07 -32.95
CA GLU A 192 -14.04 9.82 -33.67
C GLU A 192 -13.12 8.85 -32.90
N GLU A 193 -13.35 7.55 -33.07
CA GLU A 193 -12.64 6.47 -32.37
C GLU A 193 -11.12 6.54 -32.61
N ASP A 194 -10.69 6.89 -33.85
CA ASP A 194 -9.27 7.03 -34.20
C ASP A 194 -8.60 8.13 -33.38
N LEU A 195 -9.26 9.26 -33.15
CA LEU A 195 -8.73 10.33 -32.32
C LEU A 195 -8.72 9.95 -30.83
N ALA A 196 -9.76 9.28 -30.35
CA ALA A 196 -9.83 8.79 -28.99
C ALA A 196 -8.70 7.76 -28.72
N MET A 197 -8.44 6.87 -29.68
CA MET A 197 -7.35 5.90 -29.61
C MET A 197 -5.97 6.61 -29.53
N ALA A 198 -5.73 7.61 -30.35
CA ALA A 198 -4.50 8.39 -30.30
C ALA A 198 -4.30 9.08 -28.93
N LEU A 199 -5.37 9.60 -28.32
CA LEU A 199 -5.32 10.18 -26.97
C LEU A 199 -4.95 9.14 -25.91
N VAL A 200 -5.52 7.94 -25.98
CA VAL A 200 -5.18 6.83 -25.07
C VAL A 200 -3.74 6.37 -25.27
N GLU A 201 -3.26 6.28 -26.51
CA GLU A 201 -1.84 5.94 -26.82
C GLU A 201 -0.86 7.01 -26.30
N MET A 202 -1.25 8.28 -26.26
CA MET A 202 -0.49 9.36 -25.63
C MET A 202 -0.49 9.29 -24.08
N GLY A 203 -1.28 8.39 -23.49
CA GLY A 203 -1.33 8.16 -22.06
C GLY A 203 -2.37 9.02 -21.30
N PHE A 204 -3.28 9.68 -22.00
CA PHE A 204 -4.39 10.38 -21.34
C PHE A 204 -5.35 9.39 -20.69
N THR A 205 -5.69 9.64 -19.43
CA THR A 205 -6.57 8.78 -18.62
C THR A 205 -7.81 9.51 -18.12
N SER A 206 -7.84 10.84 -18.20
CA SER A 206 -8.96 11.66 -17.71
C SER A 206 -9.28 12.83 -18.64
N LEU A 207 -10.51 13.35 -18.52
CA LEU A 207 -10.93 14.54 -19.24
C LEU A 207 -10.22 15.80 -18.75
N GLU A 208 -9.87 15.85 -17.47
CA GLU A 208 -9.13 16.93 -16.85
C GLU A 208 -7.73 17.06 -17.43
N GLU A 209 -7.03 15.94 -17.65
CA GLU A 209 -5.71 15.95 -18.30
C GLU A 209 -5.81 16.58 -19.69
N ILE A 210 -6.76 16.16 -20.53
CA ILE A 210 -6.98 16.72 -21.86
C ILE A 210 -7.31 18.22 -21.78
N ALA A 211 -8.11 18.62 -20.79
CA ALA A 211 -8.58 20.00 -20.63
C ALA A 211 -7.47 21.01 -20.29
N TYR A 212 -6.43 20.56 -19.55
CA TYR A 212 -5.44 21.47 -18.95
C TYR A 212 -4.00 21.24 -19.40
N VAL A 213 -3.73 20.19 -20.21
CA VAL A 213 -2.39 19.95 -20.77
C VAL A 213 -2.02 21.07 -21.75
N PRO A 214 -0.72 21.45 -21.88
CA PRO A 214 -0.26 22.38 -22.90
C PRO A 214 -0.61 21.92 -24.31
N ALA A 215 -0.99 22.85 -25.19
CA ALA A 215 -1.42 22.53 -26.57
C ALA A 215 -0.30 21.85 -27.39
N GLU A 216 0.96 22.17 -27.07
CA GLU A 216 2.15 21.57 -27.72
C GLU A 216 2.23 20.06 -27.51
N THR A 217 1.57 19.50 -26.49
CA THR A 217 1.55 18.05 -26.26
C THR A 217 0.82 17.31 -27.39
N PHE A 218 -0.14 17.96 -28.05
CA PHE A 218 -0.88 17.36 -29.17
C PHE A 218 -0.15 17.40 -30.52
N ASP A 219 1.04 18.02 -30.58
CA ASP A 219 1.86 18.05 -31.79
C ASP A 219 2.28 16.63 -32.24
N GLU A 220 2.34 15.67 -31.31
CA GLU A 220 2.69 14.27 -31.59
C GLU A 220 1.64 13.54 -32.47
N ILE A 221 0.39 14.00 -32.44
CA ILE A 221 -0.71 13.42 -33.25
C ILE A 221 -1.13 14.32 -34.40
N GLU A 222 -0.30 15.30 -34.77
CA GLU A 222 -0.48 16.19 -35.91
C GLU A 222 -1.88 16.84 -36.01
N LEU A 223 -2.47 17.23 -34.88
CA LEU A 223 -3.77 17.90 -34.85
C LEU A 223 -3.63 19.40 -35.19
N ASP A 224 -4.59 19.89 -35.98
CA ASP A 224 -4.72 21.33 -36.22
C ASP A 224 -5.02 22.08 -34.92
N ALA A 225 -4.44 23.27 -34.74
CA ALA A 225 -4.60 24.09 -33.54
C ALA A 225 -6.08 24.38 -33.21
N GLU A 226 -6.93 24.55 -34.24
CA GLU A 226 -8.37 24.76 -34.08
C GLU A 226 -9.07 23.51 -33.49
N VAL A 227 -8.62 22.31 -33.88
CA VAL A 227 -9.15 21.04 -33.35
C VAL A 227 -8.73 20.86 -31.90
N VAL A 228 -7.49 21.17 -31.54
CA VAL A 228 -6.96 21.12 -30.17
C VAL A 228 -7.74 22.07 -29.26
N GLU A 229 -7.97 23.32 -29.71
CA GLU A 229 -8.75 24.30 -28.92
C GLU A 229 -10.21 23.83 -28.70
N LEU A 230 -10.84 23.26 -29.71
CA LEU A 230 -12.19 22.71 -29.61
C LEU A 230 -12.24 21.52 -28.65
N LEU A 231 -11.27 20.60 -28.77
CA LEU A 231 -11.14 19.41 -27.91
C LEU A 231 -10.99 19.81 -26.44
N GLN A 232 -10.06 20.73 -26.15
CA GLN A 232 -9.84 21.23 -24.79
C GLN A 232 -11.04 22.00 -24.24
N SER A 233 -11.73 22.76 -25.07
CA SER A 233 -12.95 23.46 -24.66
C SER A 233 -14.05 22.48 -24.25
N ARG A 234 -14.28 21.46 -25.07
CA ARG A 234 -15.24 20.38 -24.75
C ARG A 234 -14.86 19.61 -23.49
N ALA A 235 -13.57 19.25 -23.35
CA ALA A 235 -13.08 18.56 -22.17
C ALA A 235 -13.32 19.40 -20.88
N LYS A 236 -13.09 20.71 -20.95
CA LYS A 236 -13.37 21.65 -19.83
C LYS A 236 -14.85 21.73 -19.49
N GLU A 237 -15.72 21.81 -20.50
CA GLU A 237 -17.16 21.88 -20.29
C GLU A 237 -17.69 20.61 -19.63
N VAL A 238 -17.24 19.44 -20.10
CA VAL A 238 -17.67 18.13 -19.56
C VAL A 238 -17.11 17.92 -18.15
N ALA A 239 -15.85 18.19 -17.92
CA ALA A 239 -15.23 18.10 -16.59
C ALA A 239 -15.92 19.03 -15.57
N LEU A 240 -16.26 20.25 -15.99
CA LEU A 240 -17.01 21.18 -15.13
C LEU A 240 -18.44 20.68 -14.85
N ALA A 241 -19.12 20.12 -15.86
CA ALA A 241 -20.46 19.55 -15.69
C ALA A 241 -20.43 18.35 -14.73
N ASP A 242 -19.44 17.48 -14.82
CA ASP A 242 -19.26 16.35 -13.90
C ASP A 242 -18.96 16.80 -12.47
N ALA A 243 -18.12 17.80 -12.30
CA ALA A 243 -17.82 18.38 -10.99
C ALA A 243 -19.08 19.03 -10.35
N LEU A 244 -19.91 19.70 -11.14
CA LEU A 244 -21.19 20.25 -10.67
C LEU A 244 -22.20 19.15 -10.33
N GLN A 245 -22.31 18.08 -11.14
CA GLN A 245 -23.16 16.93 -10.83
C GLN A 245 -22.70 16.16 -9.58
N GLN A 246 -21.40 16.06 -9.35
CA GLN A 246 -20.89 15.49 -8.11
C GLN A 246 -21.25 16.35 -6.90
N GLN A 247 -21.22 17.68 -7.03
CA GLN A 247 -21.69 18.59 -5.97
C GLN A 247 -23.20 18.54 -5.74
N GLU A 248 -24.02 18.36 -6.81
CA GLU A 248 -25.47 18.20 -6.70
C GLU A 248 -25.88 16.80 -6.16
N ASN A 249 -25.04 15.77 -6.34
CA ASN A 249 -25.26 14.43 -5.81
C ASN A 249 -24.76 14.23 -4.36
N ILE A 250 -24.23 15.27 -3.72
CA ILE A 250 -23.99 15.23 -2.28
C ILE A 250 -25.37 15.24 -1.62
N GLN A 251 -25.82 14.05 -1.20
CA GLN A 251 -27.05 13.95 -0.42
C GLN A 251 -26.86 14.74 0.88
N ASP A 252 -27.85 15.54 1.23
CA ASP A 252 -27.83 16.25 2.51
C ASP A 252 -27.69 15.26 3.66
N PRO A 253 -26.87 15.55 4.67
CA PRO A 253 -26.77 14.67 5.84
C PRO A 253 -28.13 14.52 6.50
N SER A 254 -28.44 13.33 7.00
CA SER A 254 -29.72 13.05 7.66
C SER A 254 -29.92 14.00 8.84
N ALA A 255 -31.18 14.36 9.07
CA ALA A 255 -31.53 15.24 10.22
C ALA A 255 -31.05 14.66 11.56
N GLU A 256 -30.99 13.34 11.66
CA GLU A 256 -30.51 12.61 12.84
C GLU A 256 -28.99 12.74 13.01
N LEU A 257 -28.21 12.67 11.91
CA LEU A 257 -26.77 12.88 11.93
C LEU A 257 -26.43 14.32 12.33
N VAL A 258 -27.15 15.31 11.79
CA VAL A 258 -26.95 16.73 12.12
C VAL A 258 -27.32 17.03 13.57
N ALA A 259 -28.35 16.37 14.11
CA ALA A 259 -28.83 16.55 15.49
C ALA A 259 -27.99 15.79 16.54
N MET A 260 -27.04 14.95 16.11
CA MET A 260 -26.22 14.15 17.01
C MET A 260 -25.35 15.05 17.90
N GLU A 261 -25.33 14.77 19.20
CA GLU A 261 -24.56 15.55 20.17
C GLU A 261 -23.04 15.50 19.86
N GLY A 262 -22.44 16.66 19.71
CA GLY A 262 -21.03 16.81 19.32
C GLY A 262 -20.82 17.00 17.81
N MET A 263 -21.87 16.81 17.00
CA MET A 263 -21.86 17.10 15.57
C MET A 263 -22.05 18.61 15.33
N THR A 264 -21.35 19.15 14.37
CA THR A 264 -21.59 20.50 13.85
C THR A 264 -22.10 20.40 12.42
N GLN A 265 -22.81 21.41 11.96
CA GLN A 265 -23.34 21.43 10.60
C GLN A 265 -22.20 21.29 9.55
N GLU A 266 -21.08 21.97 9.77
CA GLU A 266 -19.91 21.89 8.90
C GLU A 266 -19.33 20.45 8.82
N ILE A 267 -19.22 19.77 9.96
CA ILE A 267 -18.72 18.40 10.01
C ILE A 267 -19.72 17.43 9.35
N ALA A 268 -21.03 17.61 9.58
CA ALA A 268 -22.05 16.76 8.97
C ALA A 268 -22.04 16.85 7.44
N TYR A 269 -21.92 18.06 6.87
CA TYR A 269 -21.81 18.24 5.42
C TYR A 269 -20.46 17.75 4.87
N ALA A 270 -19.37 17.88 5.59
CA ALA A 270 -18.08 17.31 5.20
C ALA A 270 -18.08 15.78 5.20
N LEU A 271 -18.81 15.15 6.14
CA LEU A 271 -19.05 13.72 6.17
C LEU A 271 -19.95 13.27 5.01
N ALA A 272 -21.04 14.02 4.74
CA ALA A 272 -21.94 13.72 3.64
C ALA A 272 -21.24 13.81 2.27
N ALA A 273 -20.30 14.74 2.09
CA ALA A 273 -19.44 14.82 0.91
C ALA A 273 -18.57 13.58 0.67
N ARG A 274 -18.34 12.77 1.72
CA ARG A 274 -17.64 11.48 1.65
C ARG A 274 -18.57 10.26 1.65
N GLY A 275 -19.87 10.49 1.49
CA GLY A 275 -20.88 9.43 1.45
C GLY A 275 -21.33 8.94 2.83
N VAL A 276 -20.94 9.60 3.92
CA VAL A 276 -21.39 9.33 5.29
C VAL A 276 -22.62 10.19 5.60
N ILE A 277 -23.81 9.70 5.31
CA ILE A 277 -25.05 10.47 5.32
C ILE A 277 -25.89 10.22 6.57
N THR A 278 -25.81 9.00 7.11
CA THR A 278 -26.58 8.54 8.26
C THR A 278 -25.71 8.28 9.49
N ILE A 279 -26.36 8.10 10.67
CA ILE A 279 -25.65 7.69 11.90
C ILE A 279 -25.04 6.30 11.73
N ASP A 280 -25.73 5.39 11.01
CA ASP A 280 -25.23 4.04 10.75
C ASP A 280 -23.99 4.06 9.85
N ASP A 281 -23.99 4.90 8.80
CA ASP A 281 -22.80 5.08 7.96
C ASP A 281 -21.61 5.59 8.77
N LEU A 282 -21.84 6.50 9.74
CA LEU A 282 -20.79 7.01 10.61
C LEU A 282 -20.30 5.93 11.60
N ALA A 283 -21.18 5.07 12.07
CA ALA A 283 -20.86 3.98 12.98
C ALA A 283 -19.95 2.93 12.30
N ASP A 284 -20.07 2.75 10.99
CA ASP A 284 -19.26 1.80 10.19
C ASP A 284 -17.85 2.33 9.89
N GLN A 285 -17.59 3.64 10.02
CA GLN A 285 -16.28 4.23 9.71
C GLN A 285 -15.19 3.85 10.72
N ALA A 286 -13.94 3.84 10.26
CA ALA A 286 -12.78 3.86 11.13
C ALA A 286 -12.37 5.30 11.46
N THR A 287 -11.70 5.49 12.61
CA THR A 287 -11.28 6.84 13.06
C THR A 287 -10.34 7.50 12.05
N ASP A 288 -9.47 6.70 11.42
CA ASP A 288 -8.47 7.18 10.47
C ASP A 288 -9.09 7.63 9.13
N ASP A 289 -10.28 7.10 8.77
CA ASP A 289 -10.96 7.42 7.52
C ASP A 289 -11.59 8.82 7.51
N ILE A 290 -11.86 9.39 8.69
CA ILE A 290 -12.53 10.69 8.83
C ILE A 290 -11.73 11.72 9.65
N ALA A 291 -10.59 11.33 10.20
CA ALA A 291 -9.77 12.19 11.08
C ALA A 291 -9.13 13.38 10.36
N ASP A 292 -8.97 13.30 9.04
CA ASP A 292 -8.39 14.34 8.17
C ASP A 292 -9.39 15.43 7.78
N ILE A 293 -10.68 15.28 8.14
CA ILE A 293 -11.68 16.33 7.94
C ILE A 293 -11.32 17.56 8.79
N GLU A 294 -11.28 18.73 8.13
CA GLU A 294 -11.04 20.02 8.79
C GLU A 294 -11.98 20.21 9.99
N SER A 295 -11.45 20.57 11.14
CA SER A 295 -12.18 20.73 12.41
C SER A 295 -12.58 19.43 13.15
N LEU A 296 -12.27 18.21 12.64
CA LEU A 296 -12.64 16.97 13.29
C LEU A 296 -11.50 16.40 14.17
N GLY A 297 -10.35 16.08 13.56
CA GLY A 297 -9.21 15.47 14.26
C GLY A 297 -9.51 14.05 14.82
N THR A 298 -8.47 13.27 15.12
CA THR A 298 -8.58 11.87 15.54
C THR A 298 -9.38 11.67 16.83
N GLU A 299 -9.25 12.57 17.82
CA GLU A 299 -9.94 12.43 19.11
C GLU A 299 -11.46 12.64 18.98
N LYS A 300 -11.85 13.67 18.24
CA LYS A 300 -13.26 14.02 18.03
C LYS A 300 -13.94 13.03 17.07
N ALA A 301 -13.23 12.54 16.05
CA ALA A 301 -13.68 11.48 15.15
C ALA A 301 -14.02 10.21 15.95
N GLY A 302 -13.10 9.75 16.82
CA GLY A 302 -13.34 8.60 17.67
C GLY A 302 -14.55 8.78 18.61
N GLN A 303 -14.74 9.97 19.18
CA GLN A 303 -15.90 10.26 20.04
C GLN A 303 -17.22 10.19 19.26
N LEU A 304 -17.29 10.75 18.07
CA LEU A 304 -18.49 10.73 17.24
C LEU A 304 -18.84 9.32 16.76
N ILE A 305 -17.84 8.53 16.32
CA ILE A 305 -18.05 7.12 15.94
C ILE A 305 -18.54 6.28 17.10
N MET A 306 -17.95 6.42 18.28
CA MET A 306 -18.40 5.69 19.47
C MET A 306 -19.84 6.04 19.83
N LYS A 307 -20.22 7.30 19.70
CA LYS A 307 -21.56 7.76 19.97
C LYS A 307 -22.57 7.27 18.91
N ALA A 308 -22.18 7.22 17.65
CA ALA A 308 -22.98 6.62 16.59
C ALA A 308 -23.25 5.13 16.85
N ARG A 309 -22.24 4.40 17.35
CA ARG A 309 -22.37 2.96 17.73
C ARG A 309 -23.23 2.71 18.96
N GLU A 310 -23.53 3.69 19.78
CA GLU A 310 -24.46 3.53 20.91
C GLU A 310 -25.87 3.11 20.46
N SER A 311 -26.26 3.51 19.22
CA SER A 311 -27.54 3.09 18.61
C SER A 311 -27.63 1.58 18.39
N TRP A 312 -26.50 0.86 18.24
CA TRP A 312 -26.48 -0.59 18.03
C TRP A 312 -26.66 -1.42 19.30
N PHE A 313 -26.54 -0.80 20.46
CA PHE A 313 -26.61 -1.48 21.77
C PHE A 313 -27.91 -1.17 22.55
N ASN A 314 -28.80 -0.33 21.98
CA ASN A 314 -30.13 -0.05 22.47
C ASN A 314 -31.16 -0.70 21.56
#